data_0f39a6fde9b11cd313afc9a06c49c191
#
_entry.id   0f39a6fde9b11cd313afc9a06c49c191
#
_cell.length_a   1.000
_cell.length_b   1.000
_cell.length_c   1.000
_cell.angle_alpha   90.00
_cell.angle_beta   90.00
_cell.angle_gamma   90.00
#
_symmetry.space_group_name_H-M   'P 1'
#
loop_
_entity.id
_entity.type
_entity.pdbx_description
1 polymer ?
#
loop_
_entity_poly.entity_id
_entity_poly.type
_entity_poly.pdbx_seq_one_letter_code
_entity_poly.pdbx_strand_id
1 'polypeptide(L)'
;MANTCLPNRPPLRIGDVDAGIARTREDRKTMELLDGITRQSQSPEKCLSCPIASGCGWCSAYNYEATGSPNRRVTFLCPMHKARVMAMAYYHNRIHRLRGETERFPLNIPEEWAVEIVGQEEFEGLLELASP
;
A
#
# COMPACT_ATOMS: atom_id res chain seq x y z
N MET A 1 -21.15 -2.03 -18.71
CA MET A 1 -21.18 -1.58 -17.28
C MET A 1 -20.68 -0.16 -17.24
N ALA A 2 -21.54 0.79 -16.89
CA ALA A 2 -21.18 2.21 -16.89
C ALA A 2 -20.16 2.49 -15.78
N ASN A 3 -19.01 3.03 -16.17
CA ASN A 3 -18.01 3.56 -15.25
C ASN A 3 -18.64 4.70 -14.46
N THR A 4 -18.95 4.45 -13.20
CA THR A 4 -19.35 5.47 -12.22
C THR A 4 -18.14 6.24 -11.69
N CYS A 5 -17.13 6.50 -12.53
CA CYS A 5 -16.08 7.46 -12.22
C CYS A 5 -16.70 8.84 -12.12
N LEU A 6 -16.36 9.56 -11.05
CA LEU A 6 -16.84 10.90 -10.72
C LEU A 6 -16.98 11.78 -11.97
N PRO A 7 -18.10 12.47 -12.17
CA PRO A 7 -18.56 13.01 -13.44
C PRO A 7 -17.71 14.14 -14.05
N ASN A 8 -16.58 14.51 -13.47
CA ASN A 8 -15.72 15.61 -13.95
C ASN A 8 -14.22 15.27 -14.06
N ARG A 9 -13.84 13.99 -14.06
CA ARG A 9 -12.42 13.62 -14.19
C ARG A 9 -12.18 12.88 -15.49
N PRO A 10 -11.15 13.25 -16.28
CA PRO A 10 -10.81 12.55 -17.49
C PRO A 10 -10.46 11.09 -17.16
N PRO A 11 -10.96 10.11 -17.89
CA PRO A 11 -10.62 8.71 -17.68
C PRO A 11 -9.13 8.49 -17.94
N LEU A 12 -8.47 7.66 -17.12
CA LEU A 12 -7.08 7.21 -17.34
C LEU A 12 -7.06 6.11 -18.41
N ARG A 13 -7.56 6.44 -19.61
CA ARG A 13 -7.56 5.52 -20.74
C ARG A 13 -6.21 5.55 -21.45
N ILE A 14 -5.65 4.38 -21.71
CA ILE A 14 -4.40 4.19 -22.45
C ILE A 14 -4.60 3.50 -23.80
N GLY A 15 -5.82 3.05 -24.09
CA GLY A 15 -6.19 2.34 -25.31
C GLY A 15 -7.43 1.49 -25.11
N ASP A 16 -7.70 0.59 -26.05
CA ASP A 16 -8.74 -0.44 -25.94
C ASP A 16 -8.27 -1.77 -26.55
N VAL A 17 -9.04 -2.83 -26.30
CA VAL A 17 -8.67 -4.20 -26.70
C VAL A 17 -8.70 -4.43 -28.22
N ASP A 18 -9.50 -3.66 -28.94
CA ASP A 18 -9.66 -3.83 -30.39
C ASP A 18 -8.63 -2.98 -31.17
N ALA A 19 -8.48 -1.71 -30.80
CA ALA A 19 -7.58 -0.78 -31.47
C ALA A 19 -6.14 -0.87 -30.93
N GLY A 20 -5.94 -1.38 -29.71
CA GLY A 20 -4.63 -1.45 -29.05
C GLY A 20 -4.29 -0.21 -28.23
N ILE A 21 -3.07 -0.21 -27.67
CA ILE A 21 -2.58 0.81 -26.74
C ILE A 21 -1.99 2.02 -27.50
N ALA A 22 -2.14 3.22 -26.95
CA ALA A 22 -1.55 4.48 -27.42
C ALA A 22 -1.92 4.87 -28.85
N ARG A 23 -3.10 4.52 -29.31
CA ARG A 23 -3.57 4.78 -30.68
C ARG A 23 -4.03 6.22 -30.85
N THR A 24 -4.70 6.79 -29.87
CA THR A 24 -5.12 8.19 -29.91
C THR A 24 -4.08 9.12 -29.27
N ARG A 25 -4.23 10.43 -29.54
CA ARG A 25 -3.38 11.45 -28.90
C ARG A 25 -3.62 11.50 -27.39
N GLU A 26 -4.85 11.30 -26.97
CA GLU A 26 -5.28 11.26 -25.58
C GLU A 26 -4.69 10.05 -24.85
N ASP A 27 -4.72 8.86 -25.46
CA ASP A 27 -4.12 7.65 -24.91
C ASP A 27 -2.62 7.85 -24.65
N ARG A 28 -1.90 8.45 -25.61
CA ARG A 28 -0.46 8.72 -25.47
C ARG A 28 -0.16 9.71 -24.36
N LYS A 29 -0.96 10.77 -24.22
CA LYS A 29 -0.81 11.72 -23.10
C LYS A 29 -1.05 11.05 -21.76
N THR A 30 -2.02 10.14 -21.68
CA THR A 30 -2.27 9.38 -20.45
C THR A 30 -1.09 8.46 -20.13
N MET A 31 -0.51 7.80 -21.13
CA MET A 31 0.69 6.98 -20.93
C MET A 31 1.89 7.82 -20.45
N GLU A 32 2.17 8.95 -21.08
CA GLU A 32 3.23 9.87 -20.65
C GLU A 32 3.03 10.33 -19.20
N LEU A 33 1.78 10.65 -18.83
CA LEU A 33 1.44 10.99 -17.46
C LEU A 33 1.75 9.85 -16.47
N LEU A 34 1.36 8.62 -16.83
CA LEU A 34 1.55 7.45 -15.97
C LEU A 34 3.04 7.05 -15.89
N ASP A 35 3.79 7.12 -16.98
CA ASP A 35 5.22 6.84 -17.04
C ASP A 35 6.04 7.85 -16.20
N GLY A 36 5.55 9.06 -16.05
CA GLY A 36 6.16 10.08 -15.19
C GLY A 36 5.95 9.86 -13.68
N ILE A 37 5.12 8.88 -13.29
CA ILE A 37 4.85 8.61 -11.88
C ILE A 37 5.96 7.74 -11.29
N THR A 38 6.65 8.30 -10.31
CA THR A 38 7.66 7.57 -9.53
C THR A 38 7.20 7.40 -8.09
N ARG A 39 7.89 6.53 -7.35
CA ARG A 39 7.68 6.41 -5.91
C ARG A 39 7.90 7.76 -5.21
N GLN A 40 8.92 8.51 -5.62
CA GLN A 40 9.25 9.80 -5.05
C GLN A 40 8.19 10.86 -5.37
N SER A 41 7.73 10.92 -6.64
CA SER A 41 6.78 11.96 -7.05
C SER A 41 5.41 11.83 -6.41
N GLN A 42 4.96 10.61 -6.12
CA GLN A 42 3.62 10.36 -5.57
C GLN A 42 3.56 10.28 -4.05
N SER A 43 4.68 9.96 -3.40
CA SER A 43 4.68 9.57 -1.97
C SER A 43 5.06 10.74 -1.07
N PRO A 44 4.33 10.96 0.05
CA PRO A 44 4.79 11.86 1.09
C PRO A 44 6.07 11.31 1.74
N GLU A 45 6.86 12.18 2.36
CA GLU A 45 8.15 11.84 2.97
C GLU A 45 8.05 10.67 3.96
N LYS A 46 7.01 10.63 4.78
CA LYS A 46 6.76 9.51 5.70
C LYS A 46 6.64 8.14 5.02
N CYS A 47 6.30 8.08 3.75
CA CYS A 47 6.25 6.84 2.98
C CYS A 47 7.62 6.44 2.44
N LEU A 48 8.52 7.40 2.21
CA LEU A 48 9.86 7.14 1.71
C LEU A 48 10.76 6.53 2.78
N SER A 49 10.57 6.94 4.04
CA SER A 49 11.27 6.42 5.22
C SER A 49 10.57 5.23 5.90
N CYS A 50 9.40 4.80 5.39
CA CYS A 50 8.62 3.74 6.01
C CYS A 50 9.35 2.37 5.93
N PRO A 51 9.43 1.60 7.03
CA PRO A 51 10.11 0.29 7.06
C PRO A 51 9.60 -0.72 6.03
N ILE A 52 8.32 -0.62 5.63
CA ILE A 52 7.71 -1.50 4.62
C ILE A 52 7.60 -0.87 3.23
N ALA A 53 8.29 0.23 3.01
CA ALA A 53 8.15 1.00 1.77
C ALA A 53 8.40 0.18 0.49
N SER A 54 9.32 -0.78 0.52
CA SER A 54 9.62 -1.67 -0.61
C SER A 54 8.51 -2.66 -0.93
N GLY A 55 7.78 -3.13 0.08
CA GLY A 55 6.68 -4.09 -0.05
C GLY A 55 5.28 -3.47 -0.02
N CYS A 56 5.18 -2.16 0.18
CA CYS A 56 3.90 -1.47 0.20
C CYS A 56 3.40 -1.23 -1.22
N GLY A 57 2.37 -1.98 -1.61
CA GLY A 57 1.70 -1.79 -2.89
C GLY A 57 1.08 -0.41 -3.03
N TRP A 58 1.07 0.09 -4.26
CA TRP A 58 0.38 1.30 -4.64
C TRP A 58 -0.30 1.10 -6.00
N CYS A 59 -1.36 1.84 -6.24
CA CYS A 59 -2.13 1.75 -7.47
C CYS A 59 -2.50 3.16 -7.95
N SER A 60 -2.02 3.54 -9.13
CA SER A 60 -2.32 4.84 -9.74
C SER A 60 -3.81 5.04 -9.98
N ALA A 61 -4.54 3.99 -10.34
CA ALA A 61 -5.98 4.05 -10.53
C ALA A 61 -6.70 4.36 -9.21
N TYR A 62 -6.32 3.69 -8.13
CA TYR A 62 -6.89 3.95 -6.82
C TYR A 62 -6.52 5.35 -6.27
N ASN A 63 -5.28 5.77 -6.47
CA ASN A 63 -4.85 7.13 -6.16
C ASN A 63 -5.72 8.16 -6.89
N TYR A 64 -5.96 7.94 -8.20
CA TYR A 64 -6.79 8.80 -9.02
C TYR A 64 -8.24 8.83 -8.53
N GLU A 65 -8.83 7.68 -8.27
CA GLU A 65 -10.21 7.58 -7.78
C GLU A 65 -10.40 8.32 -6.44
N ALA A 66 -9.48 8.11 -5.51
CA ALA A 66 -9.58 8.68 -4.16
C ALA A 66 -9.21 10.18 -4.09
N THR A 67 -8.27 10.65 -4.91
CA THR A 67 -7.69 12.00 -4.77
C THR A 67 -7.86 12.89 -6.00
N GLY A 68 -8.22 12.31 -7.15
CA GLY A 68 -8.26 12.97 -8.45
C GLY A 68 -6.92 13.09 -9.15
N SER A 69 -5.86 12.52 -8.56
CA SER A 69 -4.53 12.50 -9.16
C SER A 69 -3.92 11.10 -9.09
N PRO A 70 -3.47 10.51 -10.20
CA PRO A 70 -2.78 9.22 -10.16
C PRO A 70 -1.42 9.33 -9.47
N ASN A 71 -0.85 10.55 -9.40
CA ASN A 71 0.44 10.86 -8.78
C ASN A 71 0.30 11.42 -7.35
N ARG A 72 -0.73 11.00 -6.61
CA ARG A 72 -0.92 11.37 -5.20
C ARG A 72 -1.29 10.14 -4.40
N ARG A 73 -0.31 9.62 -3.67
CA ARG A 73 -0.48 8.39 -2.88
C ARG A 73 -1.53 8.53 -1.79
N VAL A 74 -2.44 7.58 -1.79
CA VAL A 74 -3.43 7.41 -0.71
C VAL A 74 -2.75 6.78 0.50
N THR A 75 -2.92 7.40 1.67
CA THR A 75 -2.27 6.94 2.92
C THR A 75 -3.24 6.47 3.99
N PHE A 76 -4.53 6.64 3.83
CA PHE A 76 -5.52 6.18 4.82
C PHE A 76 -5.62 4.65 4.92
N LEU A 77 -5.05 3.91 3.97
CA LEU A 77 -4.93 2.45 4.04
C LEU A 77 -3.67 1.97 4.79
N CYS A 78 -2.82 2.88 5.27
CA CYS A 78 -1.60 2.51 5.98
C CYS A 78 -1.82 1.56 7.16
N PRO A 79 -2.83 1.76 8.05
CA PRO A 79 -3.10 0.84 9.15
C PRO A 79 -3.36 -0.59 8.67
N MET A 80 -4.12 -0.75 7.60
CA MET A 80 -4.39 -2.06 7.01
C MET A 80 -3.11 -2.74 6.47
N HIS A 81 -2.24 -1.99 5.80
CA HIS A 81 -0.96 -2.52 5.31
C HIS A 81 -0.03 -2.91 6.44
N LYS A 82 0.03 -2.09 7.50
CA LYS A 82 0.80 -2.39 8.72
C LYS A 82 0.28 -3.66 9.40
N ALA A 83 -1.03 -3.76 9.63
CA ALA A 83 -1.66 -4.94 10.21
C ALA A 83 -1.34 -6.22 9.42
N ARG A 84 -1.41 -6.15 8.08
CA ARG A 84 -1.06 -7.29 7.22
C ARG A 84 0.39 -7.72 7.40
N VAL A 85 1.33 -6.79 7.46
CA VAL A 85 2.75 -7.08 7.64
C VAL A 85 3.02 -7.69 9.02
N MET A 86 2.38 -7.18 10.08
CA MET A 86 2.46 -7.74 11.43
C MET A 86 1.94 -9.17 11.48
N ALA A 87 0.78 -9.44 10.89
CA ALA A 87 0.22 -10.79 10.80
C ALA A 87 1.14 -11.75 10.04
N MET A 88 1.74 -11.30 8.94
CA MET A 88 2.72 -12.10 8.19
C MET A 88 3.98 -12.39 9.02
N ALA A 89 4.54 -11.40 9.70
CA ALA A 89 5.72 -11.59 10.55
C ALA A 89 5.42 -12.58 11.69
N TYR A 90 4.28 -12.44 12.35
CA TYR A 90 3.83 -13.38 13.39
C TYR A 90 3.71 -14.80 12.84
N TYR A 91 3.05 -14.99 11.69
CA TYR A 91 2.87 -16.29 11.06
C TYR A 91 4.21 -16.94 10.70
N HIS A 92 5.10 -16.23 10.04
CA HIS A 92 6.42 -16.75 9.66
C HIS A 92 7.26 -17.10 10.88
N ASN A 93 7.32 -16.24 11.88
CA ASN A 93 8.03 -16.53 13.12
C ASN A 93 7.48 -17.76 13.85
N ARG A 94 6.16 -17.99 13.82
CA ARG A 94 5.55 -19.19 14.38
C ARG A 94 5.95 -20.45 13.60
N ILE A 95 5.96 -20.41 12.28
CA ILE A 95 6.40 -21.53 11.43
C ILE A 95 7.87 -21.86 11.67
N HIS A 96 8.75 -20.86 11.72
CA HIS A 96 10.17 -21.05 12.01
C HIS A 96 10.37 -21.76 13.37
N ARG A 97 9.68 -21.29 14.41
CA ARG A 97 9.73 -21.95 15.74
C ARG A 97 9.26 -23.39 15.71
N LEU A 98 8.17 -23.70 15.01
CA LEU A 98 7.67 -25.08 14.89
C LEU A 98 8.63 -26.00 14.14
N ARG A 99 9.48 -25.47 13.27
CA ARG A 99 10.51 -26.20 12.52
C ARG A 99 11.85 -26.29 13.26
N GLY A 100 11.96 -25.67 14.43
CA GLY A 100 13.24 -25.58 15.16
C GLY A 100 14.27 -24.69 14.51
N GLU A 101 13.85 -23.82 13.59
CA GLU A 101 14.72 -22.87 12.89
C GLU A 101 15.02 -21.67 13.80
N THR A 102 16.28 -21.24 13.82
CA THR A 102 16.72 -20.08 14.62
C THR A 102 16.58 -18.75 13.90
N GLU A 103 16.48 -18.78 12.57
CA GLU A 103 16.27 -17.56 11.78
C GLU A 103 14.84 -17.05 11.93
N ARG A 104 14.74 -15.80 12.32
CA ARG A 104 13.45 -15.09 12.43
C ARG A 104 13.23 -14.25 11.20
N PHE A 105 11.97 -14.00 10.89
CA PHE A 105 11.61 -13.05 9.85
C PHE A 105 12.25 -11.67 10.18
N PRO A 106 13.14 -11.13 9.31
CA PRO A 106 14.05 -10.04 9.66
C PRO A 106 13.39 -8.66 9.68
N LEU A 107 12.06 -8.60 9.83
CA LEU A 107 11.34 -7.34 9.88
C LEU A 107 11.25 -6.84 11.32
N ASN A 108 11.95 -5.75 11.59
CA ASN A 108 11.77 -5.03 12.85
C ASN A 108 10.49 -4.17 12.75
N ILE A 109 9.43 -4.62 13.39
CA ILE A 109 8.14 -3.92 13.39
C ILE A 109 8.14 -2.95 14.58
N PRO A 110 7.97 -1.63 14.33
CA PRO A 110 7.88 -0.65 15.41
C PRO A 110 6.66 -0.94 16.30
N GLU A 111 6.84 -0.80 17.62
CA GLU A 111 5.77 -1.00 18.61
C GLU A 111 4.57 -0.06 18.37
N GLU A 112 4.85 1.16 17.93
CA GLU A 112 3.86 2.16 17.61
C GLU A 112 2.84 1.70 16.55
N TRP A 113 3.21 0.71 15.73
CA TRP A 113 2.28 0.14 14.76
C TRP A 113 1.21 -0.71 15.42
N ALA A 114 1.55 -1.44 16.47
CA ALA A 114 0.56 -2.21 17.22
C ALA A 114 -0.41 -1.25 17.92
N VAL A 115 0.10 -0.23 18.58
CA VAL A 115 -0.73 0.82 19.22
C VAL A 115 -1.64 1.54 18.21
N GLU A 116 -1.12 1.88 17.03
CA GLU A 116 -1.92 2.53 15.96
C GLU A 116 -3.11 1.65 15.51
N ILE A 117 -2.95 0.33 15.55
CA ILE A 117 -3.94 -0.63 15.04
C ILE A 117 -4.98 -1.01 16.09
N VAL A 118 -4.53 -1.35 17.29
CA VAL A 118 -5.43 -1.85 18.34
C VAL A 118 -5.76 -0.82 19.42
N GLY A 119 -5.03 0.30 19.48
CA GLY A 119 -5.12 1.27 20.56
C GLY A 119 -4.20 0.93 21.74
N GLN A 120 -3.92 1.93 22.58
CA GLN A 120 -2.97 1.80 23.68
C GLN A 120 -3.46 0.81 24.76
N GLU A 121 -4.71 0.92 25.16
CA GLU A 121 -5.31 0.08 26.19
C GLU A 121 -5.32 -1.40 25.82
N GLU A 122 -5.75 -1.72 24.58
CA GLU A 122 -5.75 -3.11 24.08
C GLU A 122 -4.32 -3.64 23.98
N PHE A 123 -3.37 -2.82 23.53
CA PHE A 123 -1.97 -3.22 23.41
C PHE A 123 -1.35 -3.56 24.78
N GLU A 124 -1.60 -2.76 25.81
CA GLU A 124 -1.14 -3.02 27.18
C GLU A 124 -1.73 -4.32 27.73
N GLY A 125 -3.03 -4.54 27.52
CA GLY A 125 -3.68 -5.81 27.88
C GLY A 125 -3.07 -7.03 27.19
N LEU A 126 -2.70 -6.91 25.90
CA LEU A 126 -2.02 -7.99 25.16
C LEU A 126 -0.59 -8.25 25.70
N LEU A 127 0.13 -7.21 26.11
CA LEU A 127 1.45 -7.37 26.74
C LEU A 127 1.37 -8.09 28.08
N GLU A 128 0.38 -7.78 28.92
CA GLU A 128 0.14 -8.48 30.19
C GLU A 128 -0.13 -9.97 29.98
N LEU A 129 -0.95 -10.31 28.98
CA LEU A 129 -1.26 -11.71 28.63
C LEU A 129 -0.05 -12.45 28.02
N ALA A 130 0.88 -11.73 27.41
CA ALA A 130 2.09 -12.31 26.81
C ALA A 130 3.25 -12.44 27.78
N SER A 131 3.14 -11.86 28.96
CA SER A 131 4.16 -11.94 30.02
C SER A 131 4.16 -13.35 30.64
N PRO A 132 5.35 -13.98 30.81
CA PRO A 132 5.46 -15.34 31.36
C PRO A 132 5.05 -15.44 32.83
#